data_3e15256c5a535655c0696f8aa7d6d9da
#
_entry.id   3e15256c5a535655c0696f8aa7d6d9da
#
_cell.length_a   1.000
_cell.length_b   1.000
_cell.length_c   1.000
_cell.angle_alpha   90.00
_cell.angle_beta   90.00
_cell.angle_gamma   90.00
#
_symmetry.space_group_name_H-M   'P 1'
#
loop_
_entity.id
_entity.type
_entity.pdbx_description
1 polymer ?
#
loop_
_entity_poly.entity_id
_entity_poly.type
_entity_poly.pdbx_seq_one_letter_code
_entity_poly.pdbx_strand_id
1 'polypeptide(L)'
;TSIKSTQWIADAAIKTDKLHDPTLTLVYLPHLDYNMQRHGKNLELISKDLQEIDGVIKQLVEYYQQKKDTNIILLSEYGITDVNHPIHLNRILRKEGYINIRIERGLELLDAGASDAFAVADHQVAHVYVKDPTLKPKVKALLEKVEGVEKVLSDNEIVKANLNHDRCGDLVVFSDKDSWFTYYFWLDDKKAPDYARMVDIHKKPGYD
;
A
#
# COMPACT_ATOMS: atom_id res chain seq x y z
N THR A 1 7.78 -13.80 -7.56
CA THR A 1 8.75 -14.31 -6.58
C THR A 1 8.42 -15.75 -6.24
N SER A 2 9.39 -16.60 -6.17
CA SER A 2 9.20 -18.00 -5.83
C SER A 2 9.65 -18.26 -4.40
N ILE A 3 9.23 -19.37 -3.80
CA ILE A 3 9.73 -19.82 -2.49
C ILE A 3 11.27 -19.86 -2.42
N LYS A 4 11.94 -20.06 -3.55
CA LYS A 4 13.41 -20.04 -3.63
C LYS A 4 14.02 -18.70 -3.21
N SER A 5 13.39 -17.56 -3.55
CA SER A 5 13.88 -16.25 -3.10
C SER A 5 13.65 -16.05 -1.59
N THR A 6 12.54 -16.51 -1.06
CA THR A 6 12.24 -16.47 0.37
C THR A 6 13.21 -17.38 1.14
N GLN A 7 13.51 -18.58 0.64
CA GLN A 7 14.51 -19.46 1.21
C GLN A 7 15.90 -18.80 1.21
N TRP A 8 16.26 -18.16 0.10
CA TRP A 8 17.53 -17.43 0.01
C TRP A 8 17.65 -16.32 1.07
N ILE A 9 16.55 -15.60 1.34
CA ILE A 9 16.53 -14.55 2.39
C ILE A 9 16.80 -15.18 3.76
N ALA A 10 16.15 -16.29 4.06
CA ALA A 10 16.37 -16.99 5.34
C ALA A 10 17.80 -17.51 5.48
N ASP A 11 18.35 -18.11 4.43
CA ASP A 11 19.72 -18.63 4.41
C ASP A 11 20.74 -17.48 4.54
N ALA A 12 20.49 -16.34 3.88
CA ALA A 12 21.31 -15.14 3.99
C ALA A 12 21.26 -14.55 5.42
N ALA A 13 20.07 -14.52 6.05
CA ALA A 13 19.92 -14.06 7.42
C ALA A 13 20.74 -14.93 8.39
N ILE A 14 20.63 -16.25 8.29
CA ILE A 14 21.41 -17.20 9.11
C ILE A 14 22.91 -17.04 8.85
N LYS A 15 23.31 -16.87 7.59
CA LYS A 15 24.72 -16.68 7.24
C LYS A 15 25.28 -15.38 7.82
N THR A 16 24.52 -14.30 7.72
CA THR A 16 24.89 -12.99 8.27
C THR A 16 25.02 -13.05 9.78
N ASP A 17 24.07 -13.71 10.45
CA ASP A 17 24.10 -13.90 11.90
C ASP A 17 25.37 -14.67 12.35
N LYS A 18 25.70 -15.77 11.66
CA LYS A 18 26.91 -16.55 11.94
C LYS A 18 28.21 -15.77 11.75
N LEU A 19 28.24 -14.80 10.85
CA LEU A 19 29.44 -14.02 10.53
C LEU A 19 29.60 -12.80 11.43
N HIS A 20 28.51 -12.20 11.88
CA HIS A 20 28.54 -10.86 12.50
C HIS A 20 27.88 -10.79 13.88
N ASP A 21 27.18 -11.84 14.32
CA ASP A 21 26.46 -11.92 15.59
C ASP A 21 25.72 -10.63 15.98
N PRO A 22 24.78 -10.17 15.15
CA PRO A 22 24.11 -8.89 15.35
C PRO A 22 23.16 -8.93 16.55
N THR A 23 23.02 -7.79 17.25
CA THR A 23 22.08 -7.64 18.36
C THR A 23 20.61 -7.70 17.91
N LEU A 24 20.32 -7.26 16.69
CA LEU A 24 18.99 -7.26 16.08
C LEU A 24 19.08 -7.74 14.63
N THR A 25 18.27 -8.72 14.28
CA THR A 25 18.11 -9.20 12.90
C THR A 25 16.64 -9.02 12.47
N LEU A 26 16.43 -8.29 11.40
CA LEU A 26 15.12 -8.13 10.74
C LEU A 26 15.10 -8.99 9.48
N VAL A 27 14.14 -9.91 9.39
CA VAL A 27 13.99 -10.82 8.23
C VAL A 27 12.63 -10.58 7.60
N TYR A 28 12.62 -10.03 6.39
CA TYR A 28 11.41 -9.78 5.63
C TYR A 28 11.13 -10.93 4.67
N LEU A 29 9.99 -11.58 4.83
CA LEU A 29 9.59 -12.78 4.07
C LEU A 29 8.31 -12.49 3.27
N PRO A 30 8.38 -11.99 2.02
CA PRO A 30 7.23 -11.51 1.24
C PRO A 30 6.41 -12.62 0.57
N HIS A 31 6.64 -13.89 0.86
CA HIS A 31 6.11 -15.03 0.10
C HIS A 31 4.58 -15.05 -0.01
N LEU A 32 3.88 -14.70 1.07
CA LEU A 32 2.41 -14.75 1.09
C LEU A 32 1.75 -13.60 0.33
N ASP A 33 2.42 -12.47 0.19
CA ASP A 33 1.85 -11.24 -0.34
C ASP A 33 1.24 -11.45 -1.73
N TYR A 34 1.96 -12.09 -2.61
CA TYR A 34 1.60 -12.21 -4.04
C TYR A 34 0.34 -13.02 -4.30
N ASN A 35 0.25 -14.22 -3.77
CA ASN A 35 -0.91 -15.08 -4.01
C ASN A 35 -2.12 -14.64 -3.16
N MET A 36 -1.90 -14.05 -1.98
CA MET A 36 -2.99 -13.46 -1.22
C MET A 36 -3.59 -12.23 -1.91
N GLN A 37 -2.79 -11.42 -2.60
CA GLN A 37 -3.31 -10.32 -3.42
C GLN A 37 -4.12 -10.81 -4.63
N ARG A 38 -3.79 -11.98 -5.19
CA ARG A 38 -4.53 -12.57 -6.33
C ARG A 38 -5.79 -13.31 -5.94
N HIS A 39 -5.75 -14.00 -4.83
CA HIS A 39 -6.74 -15.02 -4.46
C HIS A 39 -7.47 -14.67 -3.16
N GLY A 40 -7.14 -13.53 -2.54
CA GLY A 40 -7.70 -13.15 -1.26
C GLY A 40 -7.44 -14.21 -0.18
N LYS A 41 -8.42 -14.43 0.69
CA LYS A 41 -8.35 -15.39 1.79
C LYS A 41 -8.80 -16.81 1.40
N ASN A 42 -8.76 -17.15 0.14
CA ASN A 42 -9.14 -18.50 -0.31
C ASN A 42 -8.06 -19.52 0.09
N LEU A 43 -8.29 -20.21 1.22
CA LEU A 43 -7.35 -21.15 1.81
C LEU A 43 -6.99 -22.31 0.88
N GLU A 44 -7.88 -22.73 -0.02
CA GLU A 44 -7.59 -23.80 -0.98
C GLU A 44 -6.49 -23.37 -1.96
N LEU A 45 -6.54 -22.11 -2.42
CA LEU A 45 -5.59 -21.57 -3.39
C LEU A 45 -4.25 -21.14 -2.78
N ILE A 46 -4.22 -20.76 -1.49
CA ILE A 46 -3.01 -20.30 -0.80
C ILE A 46 -2.40 -21.32 0.17
N SER A 47 -3.01 -22.51 0.33
CA SER A 47 -2.55 -23.51 1.30
C SER A 47 -1.11 -23.94 1.06
N LYS A 48 -0.69 -24.05 -0.20
CA LYS A 48 0.68 -24.38 -0.55
C LYS A 48 1.66 -23.29 -0.09
N ASP A 49 1.31 -22.02 -0.33
CA ASP A 49 2.15 -20.89 0.06
C ASP A 49 2.29 -20.80 1.58
N LEU A 50 1.20 -21.09 2.32
CA LEU A 50 1.24 -21.16 3.79
C LEU A 50 2.17 -22.26 4.28
N GLN A 51 2.13 -23.44 3.68
CA GLN A 51 3.03 -24.55 4.04
C GLN A 51 4.50 -24.23 3.70
N GLU A 52 4.74 -23.60 2.56
CA GLU A 52 6.07 -23.22 2.12
C GLU A 52 6.70 -22.16 3.05
N ILE A 53 5.95 -21.13 3.42
CA ILE A 53 6.46 -20.10 4.33
C ILE A 53 6.64 -20.64 5.76
N ASP A 54 5.74 -21.51 6.23
CA ASP A 54 5.84 -22.16 7.54
C ASP A 54 7.15 -22.95 7.65
N GLY A 55 7.50 -23.70 6.58
CA GLY A 55 8.79 -24.40 6.53
C GLY A 55 10.01 -23.48 6.65
N VAL A 56 9.98 -22.33 6.00
CA VAL A 56 11.07 -21.32 6.09
C VAL A 56 11.12 -20.69 7.48
N ILE A 57 9.97 -20.34 8.04
CA ILE A 57 9.88 -19.79 9.41
C ILE A 57 10.38 -20.82 10.42
N LYS A 58 10.00 -22.09 10.28
CA LYS A 58 10.48 -23.17 11.14
C LYS A 58 12.01 -23.24 11.13
N GLN A 59 12.64 -23.20 9.97
CA GLN A 59 14.12 -23.20 9.86
C GLN A 59 14.74 -22.02 10.64
N LEU A 60 14.20 -20.82 10.52
CA LEU A 60 14.68 -19.65 11.25
C LEU A 60 14.49 -19.82 12.76
N VAL A 61 13.30 -20.24 13.18
CA VAL A 61 12.99 -20.47 14.60
C VAL A 61 13.93 -21.52 15.21
N GLU A 62 14.11 -22.67 14.55
CA GLU A 62 14.99 -23.72 15.00
C GLU A 62 16.46 -23.25 15.12
N TYR A 63 16.92 -22.41 14.19
CA TYR A 63 18.25 -21.82 14.25
C TYR A 63 18.40 -20.87 15.45
N TYR A 64 17.48 -19.91 15.60
CA TYR A 64 17.59 -18.88 16.64
C TYR A 64 17.28 -19.40 18.04
N GLN A 65 16.47 -20.44 18.19
CA GLN A 65 16.21 -21.09 19.49
C GLN A 65 17.45 -21.77 20.08
N GLN A 66 18.46 -22.08 19.27
CA GLN A 66 19.74 -22.64 19.74
C GLN A 66 20.66 -21.56 20.35
N LYS A 67 20.37 -20.29 20.12
CA LYS A 67 21.13 -19.17 20.68
C LYS A 67 20.57 -18.78 22.04
N LYS A 68 21.43 -18.61 23.02
CA LYS A 68 21.03 -18.13 24.36
C LYS A 68 20.50 -16.70 24.27
N ASP A 69 19.50 -16.39 25.06
CA ASP A 69 18.95 -15.05 25.27
C ASP A 69 18.40 -14.39 23.98
N THR A 70 17.92 -15.20 23.03
CA THR A 70 17.32 -14.70 21.80
C THR A 70 15.80 -14.70 21.91
N ASN A 71 15.16 -13.55 21.67
CA ASN A 71 13.73 -13.40 21.54
C ASN A 71 13.35 -13.38 20.06
N ILE A 72 12.37 -14.20 19.68
CA ILE A 72 11.85 -14.27 18.32
C ILE A 72 10.48 -13.60 18.31
N ILE A 73 10.30 -12.61 17.45
CA ILE A 73 9.01 -11.92 17.23
C ILE A 73 8.60 -12.19 15.79
N LEU A 74 7.47 -12.85 15.62
CA LEU A 74 6.80 -13.04 14.32
C LEU A 74 5.65 -12.06 14.22
N LEU A 75 5.65 -11.24 13.18
CA LEU A 75 4.61 -10.23 12.97
C LEU A 75 4.21 -10.14 11.50
N SER A 76 3.01 -9.66 11.26
CA SER A 76 2.53 -9.27 9.94
C SER A 76 2.33 -7.75 9.91
N GLU A 77 2.76 -7.14 8.83
CA GLU A 77 2.65 -5.70 8.59
C GLU A 77 1.19 -5.28 8.37
N TYR A 78 0.41 -6.11 7.69
CA TYR A 78 -1.00 -5.88 7.37
C TYR A 78 -1.77 -7.19 7.21
N GLY A 79 -3.09 -7.09 7.15
CA GLY A 79 -4.00 -8.16 6.73
C GLY A 79 -4.54 -7.88 5.32
N ILE A 80 -5.11 -8.90 4.68
CA ILE A 80 -5.74 -8.78 3.36
C ILE A 80 -7.22 -9.12 3.46
N THR A 81 -8.05 -8.29 2.82
CA THR A 81 -9.49 -8.50 2.64
C THR A 81 -9.84 -8.51 1.16
N ASP A 82 -10.89 -9.23 0.80
CA ASP A 82 -11.41 -9.16 -0.56
C ASP A 82 -12.09 -7.80 -0.77
N VAL A 83 -11.78 -7.14 -1.89
CA VAL A 83 -12.32 -5.83 -2.26
C VAL A 83 -12.92 -5.89 -3.66
N ASN A 84 -13.98 -5.12 -3.89
CA ASN A 84 -14.69 -5.11 -5.18
C ASN A 84 -15.10 -3.70 -5.65
N HIS A 85 -14.86 -2.65 -4.85
CA HIS A 85 -15.27 -1.28 -5.15
C HIS A 85 -14.06 -0.33 -5.24
N PRO A 86 -13.55 -0.02 -6.45
CA PRO A 86 -12.48 0.96 -6.63
C PRO A 86 -12.99 2.39 -6.50
N ILE A 87 -12.36 3.20 -5.66
CA ILE A 87 -12.67 4.61 -5.46
C ILE A 87 -11.59 5.46 -6.12
N HIS A 88 -11.98 6.36 -7.02
CA HIS A 88 -11.06 7.21 -7.77
C HIS A 88 -11.06 8.64 -7.21
N LEU A 89 -10.45 8.85 -6.03
CA LEU A 89 -10.45 10.15 -5.34
C LEU A 89 -9.95 11.29 -6.25
N ASN A 90 -8.88 11.06 -6.99
CA ASN A 90 -8.33 12.09 -7.89
C ASN A 90 -9.23 12.40 -9.08
N ARG A 91 -10.02 11.44 -9.58
CA ARG A 91 -11.06 11.74 -10.60
C ARG A 91 -12.17 12.62 -10.04
N ILE A 92 -12.53 12.41 -8.76
CA ILE A 92 -13.55 13.23 -8.06
C ILE A 92 -13.02 14.64 -7.86
N LEU A 93 -11.81 14.77 -7.28
CA LEU A 93 -11.15 16.06 -7.10
C LEU A 93 -10.98 16.83 -8.41
N ARG A 94 -10.67 16.13 -9.50
CA ARG A 94 -10.53 16.73 -10.83
C ARG A 94 -11.85 17.24 -11.39
N LYS A 95 -12.95 16.49 -11.23
CA LYS A 95 -14.29 16.92 -11.67
C LYS A 95 -14.74 18.18 -10.96
N GLU A 96 -14.33 18.35 -9.70
CA GLU A 96 -14.61 19.55 -8.90
C GLU A 96 -13.59 20.69 -9.10
N GLY A 97 -12.63 20.51 -10.02
CA GLY A 97 -11.68 21.55 -10.41
C GLY A 97 -10.47 21.71 -9.51
N TYR A 98 -10.23 20.81 -8.54
CA TYR A 98 -9.06 20.88 -7.64
C TYR A 98 -7.78 20.35 -8.26
N ILE A 99 -7.87 19.51 -9.30
CA ILE A 99 -6.69 18.92 -9.96
C ILE A 99 -6.41 19.58 -11.29
N ASN A 100 -5.16 20.00 -11.48
CA ASN A 100 -4.60 20.44 -12.73
C ASN A 100 -3.78 19.33 -13.38
N ILE A 101 -3.79 19.31 -14.71
CA ILE A 101 -3.02 18.36 -15.52
C ILE A 101 -2.16 19.08 -16.54
N ARG A 102 -1.07 18.43 -16.94
CA ARG A 102 -0.30 18.78 -18.12
C ARG A 102 -0.59 17.77 -19.22
N ILE A 103 -0.55 18.20 -20.45
CA ILE A 103 -0.69 17.32 -21.63
C ILE A 103 0.68 17.19 -22.28
N GLU A 104 1.19 15.96 -22.33
CA GLU A 104 2.44 15.64 -23.01
C GLU A 104 2.19 14.50 -24.01
N ARG A 105 2.54 14.72 -25.26
CA ARG A 105 2.33 13.75 -26.36
C ARG A 105 0.88 13.25 -26.47
N GLY A 106 -0.10 14.11 -26.13
CA GLY A 106 -1.53 13.80 -26.17
C GLY A 106 -2.04 13.01 -24.95
N LEU A 107 -1.17 12.72 -23.98
CA LEU A 107 -1.52 12.03 -22.73
C LEU A 107 -1.51 13.00 -21.54
N GLU A 108 -2.28 12.69 -20.52
CA GLU A 108 -2.46 13.52 -19.34
C GLU A 108 -1.47 13.13 -18.24
N LEU A 109 -0.79 14.11 -17.67
CA LEU A 109 0.07 13.97 -16.50
C LEU A 109 -0.49 14.83 -15.36
N LEU A 110 -0.47 14.30 -14.14
CA LEU A 110 -0.82 15.07 -12.95
C LEU A 110 0.16 16.21 -12.74
N ASP A 111 -0.34 17.43 -12.62
CA ASP A 111 0.44 18.57 -12.14
C ASP A 111 0.11 18.84 -10.67
N ALA A 112 0.77 18.10 -9.78
CA ALA A 112 0.55 18.23 -8.33
C ALA A 112 0.87 19.64 -7.82
N GLY A 113 1.90 20.29 -8.37
CA GLY A 113 2.31 21.64 -7.95
C GLY A 113 1.31 22.74 -8.32
N ALA A 114 0.60 22.57 -9.45
CA ALA A 114 -0.45 23.48 -9.89
C ALA A 114 -1.84 23.14 -9.33
N SER A 115 -2.02 21.95 -8.76
CA SER A 115 -3.29 21.49 -8.21
C SER A 115 -3.57 22.13 -6.85
N ASP A 116 -4.84 22.42 -6.59
CA ASP A 116 -5.31 22.94 -5.28
C ASP A 116 -5.48 21.82 -4.25
N ALA A 117 -5.84 20.62 -4.70
CA ALA A 117 -5.82 19.42 -3.87
C ALA A 117 -5.62 18.16 -4.73
N PHE A 118 -4.91 17.16 -4.18
CA PHE A 118 -4.74 15.83 -4.79
C PHE A 118 -4.56 14.76 -3.72
N ALA A 119 -4.90 13.52 -4.07
CA ALA A 119 -4.77 12.35 -3.20
C ALA A 119 -3.58 11.48 -3.61
N VAL A 120 -2.85 10.99 -2.63
CA VAL A 120 -1.86 9.92 -2.76
C VAL A 120 -2.43 8.70 -2.05
N ALA A 121 -2.84 7.71 -2.84
CA ALA A 121 -3.50 6.51 -2.36
C ALA A 121 -2.48 5.41 -2.02
N ASP A 122 -2.81 4.66 -0.97
CA ASP A 122 -2.13 3.43 -0.58
C ASP A 122 -3.18 2.42 -0.12
N HIS A 123 -3.69 1.63 -1.05
CA HIS A 123 -4.75 0.64 -0.84
C HIS A 123 -6.02 1.23 -0.22
N GLN A 124 -6.27 0.98 1.06
CA GLN A 124 -7.47 1.43 1.78
C GLN A 124 -7.27 2.74 2.56
N VAL A 125 -6.12 3.37 2.41
CA VAL A 125 -5.79 4.68 2.99
C VAL A 125 -5.33 5.62 1.89
N ALA A 126 -5.69 6.90 1.99
CA ALA A 126 -5.17 7.93 1.11
C ALA A 126 -4.83 9.20 1.90
N HIS A 127 -3.69 9.80 1.61
CA HIS A 127 -3.32 11.13 2.06
C HIS A 127 -3.78 12.16 1.04
N VAL A 128 -4.52 13.16 1.46
CA VAL A 128 -4.95 14.27 0.60
C VAL A 128 -4.22 15.54 1.00
N TYR A 129 -3.53 16.12 0.05
CA TYR A 129 -2.78 17.36 0.21
C TYR A 129 -3.61 18.50 -0.34
N VAL A 130 -3.78 19.57 0.44
CA VAL A 130 -4.60 20.74 0.10
C VAL A 130 -3.72 21.99 0.19
N LYS A 131 -3.48 22.63 -0.96
CA LYS A 131 -2.55 23.77 -1.08
C LYS A 131 -2.98 24.99 -0.26
N ASP A 132 -4.27 25.33 -0.33
CA ASP A 132 -4.86 26.41 0.45
C ASP A 132 -5.66 25.82 1.61
N PRO A 133 -5.24 26.04 2.88
CA PRO A 133 -5.94 25.52 4.04
C PRO A 133 -7.42 25.93 4.12
N THR A 134 -7.82 27.03 3.49
CA THR A 134 -9.23 27.47 3.46
C THR A 134 -10.13 26.54 2.65
N LEU A 135 -9.56 25.74 1.75
CA LEU A 135 -10.28 24.76 0.95
C LEU A 135 -10.50 23.42 1.70
N LYS A 136 -9.71 23.16 2.76
CA LYS A 136 -9.75 21.89 3.50
C LYS A 136 -11.16 21.48 3.92
N PRO A 137 -12.01 22.34 4.51
CA PRO A 137 -13.37 21.93 4.89
C PRO A 137 -14.24 21.53 3.70
N LYS A 138 -14.07 22.19 2.54
CA LYS A 138 -14.83 21.87 1.32
C LYS A 138 -14.38 20.54 0.74
N VAL A 139 -13.08 20.31 0.67
CA VAL A 139 -12.50 19.05 0.20
C VAL A 139 -12.92 17.90 1.12
N LYS A 140 -12.85 18.10 2.45
CA LYS A 140 -13.32 17.10 3.42
C LYS A 140 -14.79 16.75 3.18
N ALA A 141 -15.66 17.74 3.13
CA ALA A 141 -17.11 17.54 2.93
C ALA A 141 -17.45 16.90 1.57
N LEU A 142 -16.63 17.10 0.54
CA LEU A 142 -16.73 16.40 -0.74
C LEU A 142 -16.41 14.92 -0.58
N LEU A 143 -15.28 14.60 0.03
CA LEU A 143 -14.78 13.23 0.15
C LEU A 143 -15.64 12.38 1.12
N GLU A 144 -16.21 12.96 2.15
CA GLU A 144 -17.12 12.29 3.09
C GLU A 144 -18.43 11.80 2.43
N LYS A 145 -18.79 12.34 1.26
CA LYS A 145 -19.98 11.93 0.50
C LYS A 145 -19.72 10.83 -0.51
N VAL A 146 -18.48 10.44 -0.67
CA VAL A 146 -18.09 9.43 -1.66
C VAL A 146 -18.46 8.04 -1.14
N GLU A 147 -19.20 7.30 -1.94
CA GLU A 147 -19.54 5.92 -1.62
C GLU A 147 -18.27 5.09 -1.44
N GLY A 148 -18.24 4.27 -0.39
CA GLY A 148 -17.07 3.47 -0.01
C GLY A 148 -16.01 4.21 0.81
N VAL A 149 -16.16 5.52 1.02
CA VAL A 149 -15.34 6.25 2.01
C VAL A 149 -15.97 6.09 3.39
N GLU A 150 -15.26 5.44 4.29
CA GLU A 150 -15.70 5.24 5.67
C GLU A 150 -15.42 6.46 6.54
N LYS A 151 -14.25 7.09 6.34
CA LYS A 151 -13.79 8.15 7.25
C LYS A 151 -12.83 9.12 6.57
N VAL A 152 -12.97 10.42 6.89
CA VAL A 152 -12.03 11.46 6.51
C VAL A 152 -11.54 12.19 7.76
N LEU A 153 -10.28 11.99 8.13
CA LEU A 153 -9.66 12.65 9.27
C LEU A 153 -9.06 13.99 8.85
N SER A 154 -9.15 14.97 9.76
CA SER A 154 -8.48 16.27 9.65
C SER A 154 -7.94 16.73 11.01
N ASP A 155 -6.92 17.58 11.01
CA ASP A 155 -6.42 18.31 12.17
C ASP A 155 -6.31 17.45 13.46
N ASN A 156 -7.13 17.74 14.46
CA ASN A 156 -7.12 17.02 15.75
C ASN A 156 -7.48 15.53 15.62
N GLU A 157 -8.21 15.13 14.59
CA GLU A 157 -8.53 13.71 14.36
C GLU A 157 -7.28 12.93 13.90
N ILE A 158 -6.45 13.58 13.07
CA ILE A 158 -5.14 13.03 12.63
C ILE A 158 -4.21 12.89 13.85
N VAL A 159 -4.17 13.91 14.74
CA VAL A 159 -3.38 13.86 15.98
C VAL A 159 -3.84 12.72 16.90
N LYS A 160 -5.15 12.58 17.11
CA LYS A 160 -5.72 11.51 17.94
C LYS A 160 -5.45 10.10 17.37
N ALA A 161 -5.30 10.02 16.07
CA ALA A 161 -4.96 8.76 15.39
C ALA A 161 -3.43 8.48 15.38
N ASN A 162 -2.60 9.35 15.97
CA ASN A 162 -1.13 9.30 15.93
C ASN A 162 -0.54 9.29 14.50
N LEU A 163 -1.21 10.00 13.58
CA LEU A 163 -0.79 10.13 12.19
C LEU A 163 -0.15 11.49 11.89
N ASN A 164 0.02 12.35 12.88
CA ASN A 164 0.53 13.73 12.76
C ASN A 164 2.05 13.73 12.51
N HIS A 165 2.42 13.62 11.27
CA HIS A 165 3.81 13.68 10.80
C HIS A 165 3.92 14.73 9.69
N ASP A 166 5.10 15.34 9.50
CA ASP A 166 5.35 16.38 8.48
C ASP A 166 5.01 15.95 7.05
N ARG A 167 5.05 14.64 6.78
CA ARG A 167 4.66 14.05 5.48
C ARG A 167 3.22 13.59 5.42
N CYS A 168 2.46 13.72 6.50
CA CYS A 168 1.04 13.41 6.48
C CYS A 168 0.29 14.40 5.58
N GLY A 169 -0.74 13.91 4.88
CA GLY A 169 -1.65 14.80 4.16
C GLY A 169 -2.45 15.69 5.11
N ASP A 170 -3.00 16.76 4.58
CA ASP A 170 -3.92 17.65 5.30
C ASP A 170 -5.22 16.94 5.72
N LEU A 171 -5.60 15.92 4.95
CA LEU A 171 -6.66 14.98 5.25
C LEU A 171 -6.13 13.55 5.07
N VAL A 172 -6.63 12.63 5.90
CA VAL A 172 -6.40 11.19 5.75
C VAL A 172 -7.73 10.51 5.55
N VAL A 173 -7.86 9.81 4.43
CA VAL A 173 -9.10 9.17 3.99
C VAL A 173 -8.96 7.65 4.14
N PHE A 174 -9.96 7.02 4.72
CA PHE A 174 -10.05 5.57 4.85
C PHE A 174 -11.24 5.07 4.03
N SER A 175 -11.05 4.02 3.27
CA SER A 175 -12.16 3.31 2.64
C SER A 175 -12.84 2.37 3.62
N ASP A 176 -14.05 1.94 3.28
CA ASP A 176 -14.65 0.78 3.93
C ASP A 176 -13.87 -0.51 3.59
N LYS A 177 -14.26 -1.61 4.23
CA LYS A 177 -13.57 -2.91 4.11
C LYS A 177 -13.65 -3.53 2.71
N ASP A 178 -14.63 -3.15 1.90
CA ASP A 178 -14.90 -3.74 0.58
C ASP A 178 -14.39 -2.87 -0.57
N SER A 179 -13.81 -1.70 -0.24
CA SER A 179 -13.36 -0.68 -1.19
C SER A 179 -11.85 -0.43 -1.08
N TRP A 180 -11.27 0.15 -2.13
CA TRP A 180 -9.88 0.65 -2.12
C TRP A 180 -9.72 1.88 -2.98
N PHE A 181 -8.66 2.67 -2.74
CA PHE A 181 -8.35 3.86 -3.51
C PHE A 181 -7.40 3.56 -4.66
N THR A 182 -7.66 4.19 -5.82
CA THR A 182 -6.82 4.09 -7.00
C THR A 182 -6.03 5.38 -7.24
N TYR A 183 -5.02 5.32 -8.11
CA TYR A 183 -4.23 6.48 -8.53
C TYR A 183 -4.85 7.27 -9.69
N TYR A 184 -6.01 6.88 -10.19
CA TYR A 184 -6.59 7.41 -11.43
C TYR A 184 -7.04 8.85 -11.26
N PHE A 185 -6.40 9.76 -12.01
CA PHE A 185 -6.79 11.16 -12.10
C PHE A 185 -7.34 11.53 -13.49
N TRP A 186 -7.02 10.77 -14.55
CA TRP A 186 -7.53 10.98 -15.90
C TRP A 186 -9.00 10.61 -16.01
N LEU A 187 -9.75 11.42 -16.80
CA LEU A 187 -11.20 11.21 -17.00
C LEU A 187 -11.52 10.36 -18.22
N ASP A 188 -10.59 10.28 -19.18
CA ASP A 188 -10.66 9.47 -20.38
C ASP A 188 -9.48 8.49 -20.38
N ASP A 189 -9.74 7.20 -20.40
CA ASP A 189 -8.70 6.16 -20.36
C ASP A 189 -7.80 6.18 -21.60
N LYS A 190 -8.24 6.77 -22.72
CA LYS A 190 -7.41 6.98 -23.92
C LYS A 190 -6.32 8.02 -23.69
N LYS A 191 -6.52 8.92 -22.74
CA LYS A 191 -5.62 9.99 -22.35
C LYS A 191 -4.82 9.67 -21.10
N ALA A 192 -4.98 8.46 -20.55
CA ALA A 192 -4.21 8.00 -19.40
C ALA A 192 -2.71 8.18 -19.67
N PRO A 193 -1.89 8.51 -18.65
CA PRO A 193 -0.43 8.57 -18.81
C PRO A 193 0.11 7.24 -19.34
N ASP A 194 1.20 7.29 -20.08
CA ASP A 194 1.80 6.12 -20.73
C ASP A 194 2.14 5.00 -19.74
N TYR A 195 2.60 5.35 -18.55
CA TYR A 195 2.91 4.39 -17.50
C TYR A 195 1.67 3.66 -16.96
N ALA A 196 0.47 4.25 -17.00
CA ALA A 196 -0.73 3.68 -16.39
C ALA A 196 -1.13 2.31 -16.96
N ARG A 197 -0.73 2.01 -18.20
CA ARG A 197 -0.99 0.71 -18.85
C ARG A 197 0.14 -0.29 -18.64
N MET A 198 1.27 0.18 -18.11
CA MET A 198 2.51 -0.58 -18.01
C MET A 198 2.88 -0.94 -16.57
N VAL A 199 2.28 -0.25 -15.60
CA VAL A 199 2.51 -0.45 -14.19
C VAL A 199 1.40 -1.32 -13.62
N ASP A 200 1.48 -2.61 -13.89
CA ASP A 200 0.72 -3.63 -13.18
C ASP A 200 1.74 -4.58 -12.56
N ILE A 201 2.06 -4.34 -11.31
CA ILE A 201 3.07 -5.11 -10.58
C ILE A 201 2.68 -6.59 -10.43
N HIS A 202 1.39 -6.91 -10.60
CA HIS A 202 0.89 -8.28 -10.47
C HIS A 202 0.83 -9.02 -11.81
N LYS A 203 1.09 -8.35 -12.93
CA LYS A 203 1.07 -8.95 -14.28
C LYS A 203 2.42 -8.93 -14.98
N LYS A 204 3.43 -8.31 -14.40
CA LYS A 204 4.77 -8.27 -14.99
C LYS A 204 5.45 -9.61 -14.87
N PRO A 205 5.97 -10.19 -15.98
CA PRO A 205 6.82 -11.36 -15.91
C PRO A 205 8.01 -11.12 -14.98
N GLY A 206 8.22 -12.05 -14.02
CA GLY A 206 9.32 -11.96 -13.04
C GLY A 206 9.15 -10.96 -11.92
N TYR A 207 8.03 -10.28 -11.87
CA TYR A 207 7.67 -9.39 -10.75
C TYR A 207 6.61 -10.02 -9.88
N ASP A 208 6.09 -10.88 -10.09
CA ASP A 208 5.05 -11.62 -9.54
C ASP A 208 3.71 -11.37 -9.86
#